data_b496c02e3db5f99f654ad1e4a8c79ffe
#
_entry.id   b496c02e3db5f99f654ad1e4a8c79ffe
#
_cell.length_a   1.000
_cell.length_b   1.000
_cell.length_c   1.000
_cell.angle_alpha   90.00
_cell.angle_beta   90.00
_cell.angle_gamma   90.00
#
_symmetry.space_group_name_H-M   'P 1'
#
loop_
_entity.id
_entity.type
_entity.pdbx_description
1 polymer ?
#
loop_
_entity_poly.entity_id
_entity_poly.type
_entity_poly.pdbx_seq_one_letter_code
_entity_poly.pdbx_strand_id
1 'polypeptide(L)'
;MREGRGTAGERPVATIPPALPANSLPSPRLILIGTVHGDPAGYGRALKLLSHLQPDLISVEISRFSLRYRRGQESSWQRLLGRALQELPAGASEHLAIRRLVAQVAMPFEVRAARDWGGTHGIPWRPLDLGSPARRHLPRYARELFTPDNLQALLTTAADQSLEDFVAAQFRRARLAYLGAPRRLFPANDGETRRRERFLARRLRRLAGHGGRLVHLGGWEHLVDWQDGGGLWPEVQGLKPWRLLLDEADAIPVRGR
;
A
#
# COMPACT_ATOMS: atom_id res chain seq x y z
N MET A 1 40.25 -27.90 20.63
CA MET A 1 39.56 -26.73 20.08
C MET A 1 38.30 -27.22 19.36
N ARG A 2 37.12 -27.04 19.91
CA ARG A 2 35.85 -27.38 19.29
C ARG A 2 35.15 -26.06 19.04
N GLU A 3 35.01 -25.67 17.75
CA GLU A 3 34.27 -24.51 17.35
C GLU A 3 32.76 -24.84 17.43
N GLY A 4 32.08 -24.11 18.30
CA GLY A 4 30.62 -24.13 18.38
C GLY A 4 30.00 -23.35 17.24
N ARG A 5 29.32 -24.04 16.32
CA ARG A 5 28.44 -23.41 15.33
C ARG A 5 27.16 -22.95 16.06
N GLY A 6 27.04 -21.65 16.23
CA GLY A 6 25.80 -21.04 16.66
C GLY A 6 24.73 -21.22 15.58
N THR A 7 23.67 -21.95 15.92
CA THR A 7 22.45 -22.04 15.13
C THR A 7 21.78 -20.66 15.13
N ALA A 8 21.72 -20.02 13.96
CA ALA A 8 20.89 -18.83 13.75
C ALA A 8 19.43 -19.22 14.01
N GLY A 9 18.89 -18.75 15.13
CA GLY A 9 17.50 -18.98 15.47
C GLY A 9 16.59 -18.41 14.39
N GLU A 10 15.79 -19.25 13.76
CA GLU A 10 14.70 -18.87 12.87
C GLU A 10 13.75 -17.93 13.64
N ARG A 11 13.73 -16.67 13.24
CA ARG A 11 12.71 -15.74 13.72
C ARG A 11 11.38 -16.17 13.11
N PRO A 12 10.31 -16.34 13.90
CA PRO A 12 9.04 -16.81 13.41
C PRO A 12 8.51 -15.83 12.34
N VAL A 13 8.16 -16.38 11.19
CA VAL A 13 7.35 -15.69 10.17
C VAL A 13 6.07 -15.27 10.88
N ALA A 14 5.72 -13.99 10.83
CA ALA A 14 4.44 -13.50 11.36
C ALA A 14 3.31 -14.14 10.55
N THR A 15 2.84 -15.27 11.00
CA THR A 15 1.62 -15.92 10.53
C THR A 15 0.45 -15.06 10.97
N ILE A 16 -0.55 -14.84 10.12
CA ILE A 16 -1.83 -14.23 10.54
C ILE A 16 -2.28 -15.00 11.76
N PRO A 17 -2.40 -14.36 12.93
CA PRO A 17 -2.88 -15.09 14.09
C PRO A 17 -4.27 -15.63 13.77
N PRO A 18 -4.59 -16.88 14.13
CA PRO A 18 -5.95 -17.39 14.03
C PRO A 18 -6.88 -16.41 14.72
N ALA A 19 -8.12 -16.26 14.21
CA ALA A 19 -9.11 -15.31 14.74
C ALA A 19 -8.99 -15.25 16.26
N LEU A 20 -8.48 -14.12 16.77
CA LEU A 20 -8.14 -13.99 18.18
C LEU A 20 -9.40 -14.27 19.00
N PRO A 21 -9.35 -15.21 19.97
CA PRO A 21 -10.37 -15.26 20.99
C PRO A 21 -10.37 -13.88 21.68
N ALA A 22 -11.54 -13.31 21.89
CA ALA A 22 -11.76 -11.94 22.31
C ALA A 22 -11.01 -11.53 23.62
N ASN A 23 -10.33 -12.45 24.31
CA ASN A 23 -9.88 -12.26 25.68
C ASN A 23 -8.43 -12.62 26.01
N SER A 24 -7.47 -12.85 25.09
CA SER A 24 -6.20 -13.45 25.52
C SER A 24 -4.87 -12.81 25.13
N LEU A 25 -4.83 -11.73 24.33
CA LEU A 25 -3.61 -10.92 24.14
C LEU A 25 -3.98 -9.44 24.00
N PRO A 26 -3.15 -8.51 24.50
CA PRO A 26 -3.39 -7.10 24.25
C PRO A 26 -3.37 -6.87 22.74
N SER A 27 -4.55 -6.61 22.17
CA SER A 27 -4.69 -6.30 20.75
C SER A 27 -3.79 -5.13 20.39
N PRO A 28 -2.99 -5.22 19.32
CA PRO A 28 -2.12 -4.12 18.94
C PRO A 28 -2.97 -2.88 18.64
N ARG A 29 -2.56 -1.76 19.21
CA ARG A 29 -3.24 -0.47 18.95
C ARG A 29 -3.05 0.03 17.54
N LEU A 30 -2.00 -0.42 16.85
CA LEU A 30 -1.67 -0.06 15.48
C LEU A 30 -1.36 -1.31 14.65
N ILE A 31 -2.02 -1.42 13.52
CA ILE A 31 -1.75 -2.44 12.51
C ILE A 31 -1.40 -1.72 11.22
N LEU A 32 -0.25 -2.05 10.64
CA LEU A 32 0.20 -1.55 9.36
C LEU A 32 -0.03 -2.62 8.30
N ILE A 33 -0.79 -2.31 7.26
CA ILE A 33 -1.01 -3.19 6.11
C ILE A 33 -0.27 -2.63 4.92
N GLY A 34 0.75 -3.39 4.47
CA GLY A 34 1.53 -3.06 3.28
C GLY A 34 0.81 -3.48 2.01
N THR A 35 0.51 -2.52 1.15
CA THR A 35 -0.18 -2.72 -0.12
C THR A 35 0.78 -2.62 -1.29
N VAL A 36 0.40 -3.22 -2.43
CA VAL A 36 0.97 -2.94 -3.74
C VAL A 36 -0.06 -2.13 -4.52
N HIS A 37 0.26 -0.87 -4.81
CA HIS A 37 -0.65 -0.01 -5.54
C HIS A 37 -0.99 -0.60 -6.91
N GLY A 38 -2.27 -0.59 -7.26
CA GLY A 38 -2.76 -1.18 -8.50
C GLY A 38 -2.97 -2.70 -8.45
N ASP A 39 -2.89 -3.34 -7.27
CA ASP A 39 -3.27 -4.73 -7.09
C ASP A 39 -4.72 -4.96 -7.55
N PRO A 40 -4.97 -5.78 -8.60
CA PRO A 40 -6.33 -6.04 -9.08
C PRO A 40 -7.23 -6.69 -8.02
N ALA A 41 -6.66 -7.53 -7.14
CA ALA A 41 -7.38 -8.15 -6.02
C ALA A 41 -7.42 -7.26 -4.76
N GLY A 42 -6.72 -6.12 -4.77
CA GLY A 42 -6.45 -5.30 -3.60
C GLY A 42 -7.69 -4.82 -2.86
N TYR A 43 -8.75 -4.46 -3.57
CA TYR A 43 -10.02 -4.05 -2.95
C TYR A 43 -10.65 -5.18 -2.12
N GLY A 44 -10.78 -6.36 -2.70
CA GLY A 44 -11.35 -7.53 -2.01
C GLY A 44 -10.49 -7.98 -0.82
N ARG A 45 -9.16 -8.01 -0.99
CA ARG A 45 -8.19 -8.30 0.07
C ARG A 45 -8.30 -7.31 1.23
N ALA A 46 -8.39 -6.02 0.92
CA ALA A 46 -8.53 -4.97 1.94
C ALA A 46 -9.83 -5.12 2.73
N LEU A 47 -10.97 -5.33 2.07
CA LEU A 47 -12.24 -5.58 2.75
C LEU A 47 -12.18 -6.82 3.67
N LYS A 48 -11.53 -7.90 3.19
CA LYS A 48 -11.39 -9.15 3.94
C LYS A 48 -10.54 -8.96 5.21
N LEU A 49 -9.41 -8.24 5.11
CA LEU A 49 -8.58 -7.89 6.26
C LEU A 49 -9.29 -6.95 7.23
N LEU A 50 -9.96 -5.90 6.74
CA LEU A 50 -10.71 -4.99 7.60
C LEU A 50 -11.82 -5.73 8.37
N SER A 51 -12.53 -6.64 7.71
CA SER A 51 -13.55 -7.47 8.33
C SER A 51 -12.98 -8.45 9.35
N HIS A 52 -11.75 -8.95 9.13
CA HIS A 52 -11.07 -9.83 10.09
C HIS A 52 -10.52 -9.05 11.30
N LEU A 53 -9.93 -7.89 11.04
CA LEU A 53 -9.26 -7.08 12.05
C LEU A 53 -10.19 -6.21 12.88
N GLN A 54 -11.41 -5.89 12.40
CA GLN A 54 -12.41 -5.07 13.09
C GLN A 54 -11.81 -3.77 13.68
N PRO A 55 -11.30 -2.84 12.86
CA PRO A 55 -10.71 -1.60 13.35
C PRO A 55 -11.75 -0.65 13.95
N ASP A 56 -11.32 0.19 14.91
CA ASP A 56 -12.09 1.34 15.40
C ASP A 56 -11.80 2.60 14.59
N LEU A 57 -10.69 2.62 13.87
CA LEU A 57 -10.27 3.70 12.99
C LEU A 57 -9.44 3.15 11.82
N ILE A 58 -9.73 3.62 10.61
CA ILE A 58 -8.91 3.30 9.43
C ILE A 58 -8.15 4.55 9.01
N SER A 59 -6.89 4.39 8.62
CA SER A 59 -6.11 5.44 7.97
C SER A 59 -5.55 4.95 6.65
N VAL A 60 -5.45 5.86 5.67
CA VAL A 60 -5.00 5.54 4.32
C VAL A 60 -3.91 6.50 3.90
N GLU A 61 -2.89 5.98 3.20
CA GLU A 61 -1.79 6.73 2.64
C GLU A 61 -2.23 7.55 1.41
N ILE A 62 -3.04 8.55 1.65
CA ILE A 62 -3.43 9.55 0.66
C ILE A 62 -3.56 10.91 1.32
N SER A 63 -3.18 11.96 0.62
CA SER A 63 -3.39 13.32 1.14
C SER A 63 -4.83 13.80 0.89
N ARG A 64 -5.31 14.71 1.74
CA ARG A 64 -6.62 15.37 1.52
C ARG A 64 -6.67 16.11 0.18
N PHE A 65 -5.54 16.67 -0.25
CA PHE A 65 -5.46 17.29 -1.56
C PHE A 65 -5.62 16.27 -2.68
N SER A 66 -4.83 15.18 -2.64
CA SER A 66 -4.91 14.11 -3.64
C SER A 66 -6.33 13.54 -3.76
N LEU A 67 -6.98 13.28 -2.64
CA LEU A 67 -8.34 12.77 -2.59
C LEU A 67 -9.35 13.71 -3.30
N ARG A 68 -9.30 15.00 -2.97
CA ARG A 68 -10.21 15.99 -3.58
C ARG A 68 -9.90 16.20 -5.05
N TYR A 69 -8.63 16.32 -5.39
CA TYR A 69 -8.19 16.56 -6.76
C TYR A 69 -8.58 15.41 -7.69
N ARG A 70 -8.30 14.15 -7.29
CA ARG A 70 -8.67 12.97 -8.07
C ARG A 70 -10.18 12.88 -8.29
N ARG A 71 -11.00 13.11 -7.25
CA ARG A 71 -12.46 13.15 -7.40
C ARG A 71 -12.93 14.20 -8.42
N GLY A 72 -12.35 15.39 -8.38
CA GLY A 72 -12.71 16.46 -9.31
C GLY A 72 -12.22 16.21 -10.74
N GLN A 73 -11.19 15.39 -10.94
CA GLN A 73 -10.62 15.12 -12.26
C GLN A 73 -11.04 13.77 -12.87
N GLU A 74 -11.66 12.89 -12.10
CA GLU A 74 -11.91 11.49 -12.47
C GLU A 74 -12.53 11.35 -13.87
N SER A 75 -13.66 12.00 -14.13
CA SER A 75 -14.34 11.94 -15.43
C SER A 75 -13.53 12.56 -16.55
N SER A 76 -12.78 13.64 -16.27
CA SER A 76 -11.92 14.29 -17.25
C SER A 76 -10.75 13.39 -17.64
N TRP A 77 -10.09 12.81 -16.64
CA TRP A 77 -8.97 11.90 -16.84
C TRP A 77 -9.37 10.62 -17.57
N GLN A 78 -10.53 10.04 -17.23
CA GLN A 78 -11.06 8.87 -17.93
C GLN A 78 -11.31 9.17 -19.43
N ARG A 79 -11.90 10.32 -19.74
CA ARG A 79 -12.11 10.72 -21.14
C ARG A 79 -10.79 10.95 -21.90
N LEU A 80 -9.83 11.67 -21.28
CA LEU A 80 -8.54 11.95 -21.94
C LEU A 80 -7.75 10.65 -22.17
N LEU A 81 -7.63 9.82 -21.14
CA LEU A 81 -6.94 8.54 -21.24
C LEU A 81 -7.64 7.60 -22.23
N GLY A 82 -8.98 7.54 -22.21
CA GLY A 82 -9.76 6.73 -23.15
C GLY A 82 -9.52 7.15 -24.62
N ARG A 83 -9.49 8.46 -24.91
CA ARG A 83 -9.15 8.96 -26.25
C ARG A 83 -7.74 8.59 -26.67
N ALA A 84 -6.76 8.83 -25.79
CA ALA A 84 -5.37 8.50 -26.09
C ALA A 84 -5.16 7.00 -26.32
N LEU A 85 -5.88 6.14 -25.60
CA LEU A 85 -5.83 4.68 -25.80
C LEU A 85 -6.43 4.24 -27.15
N GLN A 86 -7.43 4.96 -27.67
CA GLN A 86 -8.02 4.67 -29.00
C GLN A 86 -7.06 4.92 -30.16
N GLU A 87 -6.03 5.74 -29.95
CA GLU A 87 -4.99 6.03 -30.94
C GLU A 87 -3.85 4.99 -30.96
N LEU A 88 -3.88 4.03 -30.04
CA LEU A 88 -2.85 2.99 -29.90
C LEU A 88 -3.25 1.71 -30.65
N PRO A 89 -2.27 0.84 -30.95
CA PRO A 89 -2.54 -0.48 -31.51
C PRO A 89 -3.51 -1.31 -30.67
N ALA A 90 -4.26 -2.20 -31.31
CA ALA A 90 -5.13 -3.17 -30.62
C ALA A 90 -4.34 -3.97 -29.57
N GLY A 91 -4.94 -4.15 -28.39
CA GLY A 91 -4.29 -4.86 -27.27
C GLY A 91 -3.38 -3.97 -26.39
N ALA A 92 -3.12 -2.72 -26.75
CA ALA A 92 -2.28 -1.82 -25.95
C ALA A 92 -2.78 -1.65 -24.51
N SER A 93 -4.09 -1.73 -24.25
CA SER A 93 -4.70 -1.66 -22.91
C SER A 93 -4.24 -2.77 -21.98
N GLU A 94 -3.84 -3.92 -22.52
CA GLU A 94 -3.38 -5.08 -21.74
C GLU A 94 -1.90 -4.99 -21.37
N HIS A 95 -1.16 -4.06 -21.99
CA HIS A 95 0.26 -3.89 -21.72
C HIS A 95 0.48 -3.47 -20.25
N LEU A 96 1.42 -4.11 -19.55
CA LEU A 96 1.68 -3.90 -18.12
C LEU A 96 1.83 -2.43 -17.74
N ALA A 97 2.64 -1.68 -18.50
CA ALA A 97 2.89 -0.26 -18.20
C ALA A 97 1.61 0.59 -18.32
N ILE A 98 0.75 0.29 -19.30
CA ILE A 98 -0.55 0.94 -19.47
C ILE A 98 -1.50 0.57 -18.31
N ARG A 99 -1.62 -0.71 -17.97
CA ARG A 99 -2.45 -1.16 -16.83
C ARG A 99 -1.99 -0.52 -15.52
N ARG A 100 -0.68 -0.40 -15.29
CA ARG A 100 -0.13 0.30 -14.13
C ARG A 100 -0.45 1.79 -14.13
N LEU A 101 -0.35 2.46 -15.27
CA LEU A 101 -0.75 3.86 -15.39
C LEU A 101 -2.24 4.05 -15.08
N VAL A 102 -3.12 3.23 -15.66
CA VAL A 102 -4.56 3.25 -15.37
C VAL A 102 -4.82 3.08 -13.87
N ALA A 103 -4.17 2.11 -13.23
CA ALA A 103 -4.30 1.89 -11.79
C ALA A 103 -3.79 3.08 -10.95
N GLN A 104 -2.70 3.71 -11.39
CA GLN A 104 -2.12 4.88 -10.70
C GLN A 104 -3.01 6.11 -10.74
N VAL A 105 -3.74 6.33 -11.85
CA VAL A 105 -4.60 7.51 -12.00
C VAL A 105 -5.99 7.32 -11.40
N ALA A 106 -6.46 6.10 -11.29
CA ALA A 106 -7.72 5.78 -10.65
C ALA A 106 -7.74 6.17 -9.15
N MET A 107 -8.92 6.22 -8.55
CA MET A 107 -9.01 6.31 -7.09
C MET A 107 -8.41 5.04 -6.47
N PRO A 108 -7.39 5.15 -5.60
CA PRO A 108 -6.74 3.98 -5.00
C PRO A 108 -7.75 3.05 -4.34
N PHE A 109 -7.56 1.75 -4.50
CA PHE A 109 -8.46 0.76 -3.90
C PHE A 109 -8.48 0.83 -2.38
N GLU A 110 -7.38 1.24 -1.75
CA GLU A 110 -7.25 1.45 -0.31
C GLU A 110 -8.27 2.49 0.19
N VAL A 111 -8.45 3.57 -0.59
CA VAL A 111 -9.44 4.61 -0.28
C VAL A 111 -10.86 4.08 -0.43
N ARG A 112 -11.11 3.34 -1.52
CA ARG A 112 -12.43 2.75 -1.77
C ARG A 112 -12.80 1.76 -0.66
N ALA A 113 -11.90 0.84 -0.33
CA ALA A 113 -12.11 -0.15 0.72
C ALA A 113 -12.34 0.51 2.09
N ALA A 114 -11.50 1.48 2.47
CA ALA A 114 -11.65 2.19 3.74
C ALA A 114 -12.97 2.97 3.84
N ARG A 115 -13.39 3.62 2.74
CA ARG A 115 -14.66 4.35 2.67
C ARG A 115 -15.86 3.42 2.75
N ASP A 116 -15.86 2.36 1.95
CA ASP A 116 -17.01 1.49 1.79
C ASP A 116 -17.20 0.61 3.04
N TRP A 117 -16.11 0.01 3.56
CA TRP A 117 -16.15 -0.74 4.81
C TRP A 117 -16.49 0.15 6.00
N GLY A 118 -15.83 1.31 6.10
CA GLY A 118 -16.11 2.28 7.18
C GLY A 118 -17.53 2.81 7.14
N GLY A 119 -18.06 3.10 5.95
CA GLY A 119 -19.47 3.51 5.77
C GLY A 119 -20.46 2.45 6.21
N THR A 120 -20.23 1.18 5.85
CA THR A 120 -21.10 0.05 6.23
C THR A 120 -21.10 -0.23 7.74
N HIS A 121 -19.96 -0.01 8.42
CA HIS A 121 -19.79 -0.37 9.83
C HIS A 121 -19.81 0.86 10.78
N GLY A 122 -20.02 2.06 10.26
CA GLY A 122 -19.98 3.29 11.07
C GLY A 122 -18.59 3.67 11.57
N ILE A 123 -17.53 3.13 10.95
CA ILE A 123 -16.15 3.33 11.39
C ILE A 123 -15.50 4.51 10.64
N PRO A 124 -14.93 5.49 11.34
CA PRO A 124 -14.29 6.63 10.71
C PRO A 124 -13.01 6.21 9.96
N TRP A 125 -12.73 6.89 8.85
CA TRP A 125 -11.44 6.76 8.17
C TRP A 125 -10.77 8.12 7.94
N ARG A 126 -9.44 8.15 7.79
CA ARG A 126 -8.63 9.37 7.69
C ARG A 126 -7.54 9.26 6.61
N PRO A 127 -7.46 10.24 5.69
CA PRO A 127 -6.30 10.38 4.81
C PRO A 127 -5.13 10.98 5.60
N LEU A 128 -3.92 10.39 5.50
CA LEU A 128 -2.78 10.77 6.33
C LEU A 128 -1.54 11.28 5.60
N ASP A 129 -1.47 11.22 4.29
CA ASP A 129 -0.24 11.57 3.58
C ASP A 129 -0.02 13.09 3.41
N LEU A 130 1.23 13.46 3.05
CA LEU A 130 1.60 14.83 2.68
C LEU A 130 0.92 15.28 1.39
N GLY A 131 0.43 16.52 1.37
CA GLY A 131 -0.18 17.11 0.18
C GLY A 131 0.82 17.72 -0.81
N SER A 132 2.05 18.00 -0.40
CA SER A 132 3.03 18.70 -1.25
C SER A 132 3.45 17.94 -2.50
N PRO A 133 3.79 16.63 -2.46
CA PRO A 133 4.08 15.87 -3.67
C PRO A 133 2.88 15.83 -4.62
N ALA A 134 1.69 15.54 -4.09
CA ALA A 134 0.47 15.47 -4.90
C ALA A 134 0.14 16.81 -5.58
N ARG A 135 0.36 17.95 -4.90
CA ARG A 135 0.17 19.28 -5.50
C ARG A 135 1.09 19.55 -6.68
N ARG A 136 2.32 19.03 -6.64
CA ARG A 136 3.29 19.19 -7.72
C ARG A 136 2.99 18.30 -8.92
N HIS A 137 2.58 17.06 -8.68
CA HIS A 137 2.49 16.03 -9.74
C HIS A 137 1.09 15.88 -10.34
N LEU A 138 0.03 15.80 -9.53
CA LEU A 138 -1.31 15.50 -10.05
C LEU A 138 -1.82 16.48 -11.13
N PRO A 139 -1.58 17.81 -11.02
CA PRO A 139 -2.04 18.74 -12.07
C PRO A 139 -1.36 18.53 -13.43
N ARG A 140 -0.23 17.83 -13.45
CA ARG A 140 0.56 17.59 -14.65
C ARG A 140 0.14 16.31 -15.39
N TYR A 141 -0.56 15.38 -14.72
CA TYR A 141 -0.89 14.06 -15.25
C TYR A 141 -1.61 14.11 -16.60
N ALA A 142 -2.63 14.96 -16.74
CA ALA A 142 -3.37 15.06 -18.00
C ALA A 142 -2.49 15.46 -19.18
N ARG A 143 -1.54 16.37 -18.94
CA ARG A 143 -0.65 16.91 -19.98
C ARG A 143 0.55 16.00 -20.27
N GLU A 144 1.05 15.29 -19.24
CA GLU A 144 2.30 14.54 -19.35
C GLU A 144 2.09 13.04 -19.52
N LEU A 145 1.02 12.48 -18.92
CA LEU A 145 0.82 11.04 -18.91
C LEU A 145 -0.23 10.55 -19.91
N PHE A 146 -1.26 11.36 -20.23
CA PHE A 146 -2.39 10.91 -21.04
C PHE A 146 -2.25 11.37 -22.51
N THR A 147 -1.04 11.52 -23.00
CA THR A 147 -0.79 11.82 -24.41
C THR A 147 -0.52 10.52 -25.18
N PRO A 148 -0.95 10.42 -26.47
CA PRO A 148 -0.65 9.26 -27.31
C PRO A 148 0.85 8.94 -27.34
N ASP A 149 1.69 9.97 -27.48
CA ASP A 149 3.17 9.80 -27.53
C ASP A 149 3.71 9.14 -26.26
N ASN A 150 3.26 9.60 -25.07
CA ASN A 150 3.70 8.99 -23.81
C ASN A 150 3.19 7.55 -23.69
N LEU A 151 1.94 7.29 -24.06
CA LEU A 151 1.40 5.94 -24.03
C LEU A 151 2.12 5.03 -25.03
N GLN A 152 2.43 5.51 -26.24
CA GLN A 152 3.23 4.79 -27.22
C GLN A 152 4.64 4.48 -26.68
N ALA A 153 5.28 5.44 -26.00
CA ALA A 153 6.58 5.22 -25.36
C ALA A 153 6.51 4.16 -24.27
N LEU A 154 5.40 4.08 -23.50
CA LEU A 154 5.21 3.02 -22.50
C LEU A 154 5.12 1.63 -23.13
N LEU A 155 4.61 1.49 -24.34
CA LEU A 155 4.54 0.20 -25.06
C LEU A 155 5.92 -0.33 -25.49
N THR A 156 6.94 0.53 -25.53
CA THR A 156 8.33 0.09 -25.82
C THR A 156 9.04 -0.51 -24.60
N THR A 157 8.45 -0.39 -23.41
CA THR A 157 9.01 -1.00 -22.20
C THR A 157 8.75 -2.50 -22.18
N ALA A 158 9.69 -3.28 -21.64
CA ALA A 158 9.49 -4.73 -21.51
C ALA A 158 8.22 -5.04 -20.72
N ALA A 159 7.38 -5.91 -21.26
CA ALA A 159 6.09 -6.31 -20.69
C ALA A 159 5.91 -7.83 -20.73
N ASP A 160 6.93 -8.57 -20.30
CA ASP A 160 6.94 -10.04 -20.31
C ASP A 160 6.07 -10.68 -19.21
N GLN A 161 5.34 -9.85 -18.47
CA GLN A 161 4.52 -10.32 -17.34
C GLN A 161 3.18 -9.58 -17.25
N SER A 162 2.18 -10.24 -16.70
CA SER A 162 0.88 -9.65 -16.39
C SER A 162 0.97 -8.68 -15.20
N LEU A 163 -0.08 -7.87 -14.98
CA LEU A 163 -0.18 -7.01 -13.79
C LEU A 163 -0.23 -7.86 -12.50
N GLU A 164 -0.89 -9.00 -12.56
CA GLU A 164 -1.02 -9.97 -11.49
C GLU A 164 0.35 -10.54 -11.09
N ASP A 165 1.17 -10.94 -12.08
CA ASP A 165 2.53 -11.44 -11.86
C ASP A 165 3.45 -10.35 -11.30
N PHE A 166 3.32 -9.11 -11.82
CA PHE A 166 4.03 -7.96 -11.27
C PHE A 166 3.69 -7.75 -9.78
N VAL A 167 2.39 -7.75 -9.43
CA VAL A 167 1.94 -7.59 -8.04
C VAL A 167 2.45 -8.73 -7.17
N ALA A 168 2.37 -9.97 -7.63
CA ALA A 168 2.91 -11.12 -6.91
C ALA A 168 4.43 -11.00 -6.69
N ALA A 169 5.18 -10.50 -7.69
CA ALA A 169 6.60 -10.25 -7.56
C ALA A 169 6.89 -9.14 -6.52
N GLN A 170 6.08 -8.07 -6.46
CA GLN A 170 6.21 -7.03 -5.44
C GLN A 170 5.96 -7.56 -4.03
N PHE A 171 4.95 -8.41 -3.82
CA PHE A 171 4.74 -9.03 -2.51
C PHE A 171 5.87 -10.01 -2.13
N ARG A 172 6.42 -10.78 -3.07
CA ARG A 172 7.64 -11.59 -2.81
C ARG A 172 8.81 -10.70 -2.39
N ARG A 173 9.03 -9.58 -3.08
CA ARG A 173 10.08 -8.61 -2.73
C ARG A 173 9.84 -8.00 -1.34
N ALA A 174 8.60 -7.65 -1.03
CA ALA A 174 8.19 -7.14 0.28
C ALA A 174 8.52 -8.15 1.41
N ARG A 175 8.21 -9.43 1.21
CA ARG A 175 8.55 -10.47 2.20
C ARG A 175 10.04 -10.61 2.42
N LEU A 176 10.85 -10.59 1.36
CA LEU A 176 12.30 -10.62 1.49
C LEU A 176 12.83 -9.42 2.27
N ALA A 177 12.32 -8.22 1.97
CA ALA A 177 12.70 -7.00 2.70
C ALA A 177 12.26 -7.04 4.16
N TYR A 178 11.06 -7.53 4.40
CA TYR A 178 10.45 -7.66 5.73
C TYR A 178 11.17 -8.67 6.61
N LEU A 179 11.65 -9.79 6.06
CA LEU A 179 12.42 -10.83 6.75
C LEU A 179 13.87 -10.44 7.00
N GLY A 180 14.28 -9.24 6.60
CA GLY A 180 15.64 -8.75 6.83
C GLY A 180 16.66 -9.24 5.81
N ALA A 181 16.23 -9.51 4.57
CA ALA A 181 17.18 -9.69 3.45
C ALA A 181 18.20 -8.55 3.41
N PRO A 182 19.42 -8.79 2.89
CA PRO A 182 20.49 -7.80 2.93
C PRO A 182 19.98 -6.44 2.44
N ARG A 183 20.06 -5.45 3.30
CA ARG A 183 19.60 -4.06 3.06
C ARG A 183 20.18 -3.44 1.79
N ARG A 184 21.29 -4.03 1.26
CA ARG A 184 21.91 -3.64 -0.01
C ARG A 184 21.00 -3.76 -1.24
N LEU A 185 19.94 -4.56 -1.15
CA LEU A 185 18.95 -4.73 -2.23
C LEU A 185 17.94 -3.57 -2.33
N PHE A 186 17.94 -2.67 -1.36
CA PHE A 186 16.98 -1.57 -1.28
C PHE A 186 17.73 -0.25 -1.16
N PRO A 187 17.47 0.73 -2.05
CA PRO A 187 18.14 2.02 -1.99
C PRO A 187 17.80 2.76 -0.69
N ALA A 188 18.72 3.61 -0.26
CA ALA A 188 18.46 4.53 0.85
C ALA A 188 17.35 5.52 0.45
N ASN A 189 16.52 5.90 1.43
CA ASN A 189 15.50 6.92 1.23
C ASN A 189 16.11 8.30 1.04
N ASP A 190 15.60 9.07 0.09
CA ASP A 190 15.95 10.47 -0.07
C ASP A 190 15.38 11.35 1.05
N GLY A 191 15.79 12.63 1.08
CA GLY A 191 15.37 13.57 2.13
C GLY A 191 13.86 13.85 2.11
N GLU A 192 13.21 13.83 0.94
CA GLU A 192 11.77 14.05 0.81
C GLU A 192 10.99 12.85 1.35
N THR A 193 11.40 11.64 0.99
CA THR A 193 10.83 10.40 1.50
C THR A 193 10.96 10.33 3.02
N ARG A 194 12.14 10.60 3.59
CA ARG A 194 12.32 10.63 5.05
C ARG A 194 11.41 11.66 5.74
N ARG A 195 11.24 12.83 5.16
CA ARG A 195 10.31 13.85 5.70
C ARG A 195 8.86 13.36 5.69
N ARG A 196 8.47 12.65 4.64
CA ARG A 196 7.15 12.04 4.48
C ARG A 196 6.92 10.96 5.54
N GLU A 197 7.88 10.05 5.73
CA GLU A 197 7.82 8.98 6.73
C GLU A 197 7.64 9.54 8.15
N ARG A 198 8.45 10.53 8.54
CA ARG A 198 8.32 11.21 9.85
C ARG A 198 6.96 11.91 10.02
N PHE A 199 6.42 12.47 8.95
CA PHE A 199 5.09 13.08 8.99
C PHE A 199 4.02 12.02 9.23
N LEU A 200 4.03 10.91 8.50
CA LEU A 200 3.12 9.78 8.68
C LEU A 200 3.21 9.22 10.10
N ALA A 201 4.42 8.96 10.58
CA ALA A 201 4.67 8.44 11.91
C ALA A 201 4.07 9.32 13.02
N ARG A 202 4.29 10.64 12.95
CA ARG A 202 3.70 11.58 13.92
C ARG A 202 2.17 11.53 13.91
N ARG A 203 1.56 11.41 12.73
CA ARG A 203 0.12 11.33 12.58
C ARG A 203 -0.43 10.01 13.14
N LEU A 204 0.23 8.89 12.83
CA LEU A 204 -0.15 7.57 13.33
C LEU A 204 -0.01 7.47 14.85
N ARG A 205 1.10 7.97 15.44
CA ARG A 205 1.26 8.02 16.91
C ARG A 205 0.13 8.80 17.58
N ARG A 206 -0.25 9.97 17.02
CA ARG A 206 -1.37 10.75 17.54
C ARG A 206 -2.68 9.99 17.48
N LEU A 207 -3.00 9.35 16.36
CA LEU A 207 -4.23 8.58 16.21
C LEU A 207 -4.27 7.36 17.11
N ALA A 208 -3.18 6.60 17.23
CA ALA A 208 -3.08 5.46 18.12
C ALA A 208 -3.19 5.84 19.61
N GLY A 209 -2.85 7.09 19.96
CA GLY A 209 -3.00 7.62 21.32
C GLY A 209 -4.44 7.85 21.79
N HIS A 210 -5.41 7.88 20.88
CA HIS A 210 -6.83 8.09 21.23
C HIS A 210 -7.53 6.79 21.70
N GLY A 211 -6.82 5.66 21.72
CA GLY A 211 -7.38 4.35 22.07
C GLY A 211 -8.00 3.64 20.85
N GLY A 212 -8.38 2.37 21.08
CA GLY A 212 -8.94 1.54 20.00
C GLY A 212 -7.88 1.00 19.02
N ARG A 213 -8.35 0.20 18.08
CA ARG A 213 -7.53 -0.44 17.04
C ARG A 213 -7.47 0.43 15.78
N LEU A 214 -6.30 0.97 15.50
CA LEU A 214 -6.02 1.71 14.27
C LEU A 214 -5.43 0.77 13.22
N VAL A 215 -6.07 0.67 12.06
CA VAL A 215 -5.51 0.01 10.88
C VAL A 215 -5.06 1.06 9.87
N HIS A 216 -3.81 0.97 9.41
CA HIS A 216 -3.24 1.84 8.36
C HIS A 216 -3.00 1.05 7.08
N LEU A 217 -3.58 1.51 5.97
CA LEU A 217 -3.36 1.00 4.62
C LEU A 217 -2.37 1.91 3.89
N GLY A 218 -1.21 1.39 3.53
CA GLY A 218 -0.16 2.13 2.83
C GLY A 218 0.77 1.21 2.05
N GLY A 219 1.67 1.77 1.23
CA GLY A 219 2.64 1.00 0.46
C GLY A 219 3.47 0.06 1.34
N TRP A 220 3.80 -1.13 0.84
CA TRP A 220 4.56 -2.12 1.61
C TRP A 220 5.94 -1.61 2.05
N GLU A 221 6.49 -0.64 1.35
CA GLU A 221 7.76 0.00 1.68
C GLU A 221 7.78 0.60 3.08
N HIS A 222 6.62 1.01 3.60
CA HIS A 222 6.48 1.53 4.98
C HIS A 222 6.73 0.48 6.07
N LEU A 223 6.62 -0.81 5.73
CA LEU A 223 6.84 -1.90 6.66
C LEU A 223 8.32 -2.26 6.85
N VAL A 224 9.20 -1.70 6.03
CA VAL A 224 10.61 -2.07 5.94
C VAL A 224 11.46 -1.15 6.80
N ASP A 225 12.50 -1.72 7.43
CA ASP A 225 13.59 -0.95 8.03
C ASP A 225 14.67 -0.72 6.98
N TRP A 226 14.66 0.46 6.37
CA TRP A 226 15.63 0.83 5.35
C TRP A 226 17.03 1.04 5.95
N GLN A 227 18.10 0.87 5.15
CA GLN A 227 19.51 0.91 5.62
C GLN A 227 19.86 2.13 6.47
N ASP A 228 19.24 3.25 6.16
CA ASP A 228 19.49 4.55 6.80
C ASP A 228 18.55 4.83 7.99
N GLY A 229 17.76 3.84 8.42
CA GLY A 229 16.73 4.00 9.45
C GLY A 229 15.60 4.95 9.07
N GLY A 230 15.49 5.31 7.77
CA GLY A 230 14.61 6.36 7.26
C GLY A 230 13.19 5.93 6.90
N GLY A 231 12.67 4.81 7.42
CA GLY A 231 11.34 4.31 7.12
C GLY A 231 10.27 4.68 8.15
N LEU A 232 9.01 4.41 7.82
CA LEU A 232 7.89 4.56 8.78
C LEU A 232 8.03 3.56 9.93
N TRP A 233 8.39 2.32 9.61
CA TRP A 233 8.51 1.25 10.60
C TRP A 233 9.40 1.62 11.79
N PRO A 234 10.69 2.04 11.64
CA PRO A 234 11.51 2.43 12.76
C PRO A 234 10.89 3.53 13.62
N GLU A 235 10.21 4.47 12.99
CA GLU A 235 9.59 5.60 13.65
C GLU A 235 8.40 5.21 14.56
N VAL A 236 7.71 4.09 14.28
CA VAL A 236 6.53 3.67 15.05
C VAL A 236 6.76 2.41 15.89
N GLN A 237 7.95 1.85 15.92
CA GLN A 237 8.28 0.62 16.68
C GLN A 237 7.88 0.71 18.17
N GLY A 238 7.99 1.87 18.78
CA GLY A 238 7.59 2.10 20.16
C GLY A 238 6.11 1.80 20.46
N LEU A 239 5.25 1.80 19.42
CA LEU A 239 3.84 1.40 19.53
C LEU A 239 3.63 -0.12 19.42
N LYS A 240 4.69 -0.89 19.15
CA LYS A 240 4.66 -2.34 18.90
C LYS A 240 3.58 -2.72 17.88
N PRO A 241 3.59 -2.11 16.67
CA PRO A 241 2.55 -2.35 15.69
C PRO A 241 2.67 -3.75 15.10
N TRP A 242 1.54 -4.32 14.70
CA TRP A 242 1.56 -5.46 13.79
C TRP A 242 1.82 -4.99 12.37
N ARG A 243 2.52 -5.82 11.61
CA ARG A 243 2.79 -5.61 10.19
C ARG A 243 2.21 -6.77 9.41
N LEU A 244 1.37 -6.49 8.44
CA LEU A 244 0.77 -7.47 7.53
C LEU A 244 1.00 -7.03 6.10
N LEU A 245 1.19 -7.97 5.19
CA LEU A 245 1.08 -7.71 3.76
C LEU A 245 -0.36 -7.96 3.33
N LEU A 246 -0.84 -7.18 2.38
CA LEU A 246 -2.24 -7.23 1.94
C LEU A 246 -2.64 -8.61 1.40
N ASP A 247 -1.73 -9.32 0.72
CA ASP A 247 -1.99 -10.64 0.16
C ASP A 247 -2.08 -11.75 1.22
N GLU A 248 -1.76 -11.47 2.49
CA GLU A 248 -2.06 -12.39 3.60
C GLU A 248 -3.58 -12.59 3.78
N ALA A 249 -4.40 -11.67 3.25
CA ALA A 249 -5.84 -11.84 3.15
C ALA A 249 -6.27 -13.16 2.48
N ASP A 250 -5.46 -13.67 1.55
CA ASP A 250 -5.78 -14.88 0.80
C ASP A 250 -5.80 -16.13 1.70
N ALA A 251 -5.03 -16.11 2.80
CA ALA A 251 -5.00 -17.18 3.79
C ALA A 251 -6.17 -17.15 4.79
N ILE A 252 -6.94 -16.07 4.86
CA ILE A 252 -8.12 -15.98 5.74
C ILE A 252 -9.24 -16.85 5.14
N PRO A 253 -9.79 -17.84 5.86
CA PRO A 253 -10.89 -18.65 5.34
C PRO A 253 -12.11 -17.79 5.09
N VAL A 254 -12.80 -18.05 3.97
CA VAL A 254 -14.12 -17.46 3.72
C VAL A 254 -15.08 -18.10 4.71
N ARG A 255 -15.59 -17.34 5.68
CA ARG A 255 -16.68 -17.84 6.52
C ARG A 255 -17.85 -18.15 5.62
N GLY A 256 -18.18 -19.43 5.47
CA GLY A 256 -19.43 -19.84 4.82
C GLY A 256 -20.62 -19.13 5.49
N ARG A 257 -21.52 -18.65 4.64
CA ARG A 257 -22.81 -18.10 5.10
C ARG A 257 -23.69 -19.20 5.65
#